data_14a6ccd17b72b4800bda6d5caabd0e54
#
_entry.id   14a6ccd17b72b4800bda6d5caabd0e54
#
_cell.length_a   1.000
_cell.length_b   1.000
_cell.length_c   1.000
_cell.angle_alpha   90.00
_cell.angle_beta   90.00
_cell.angle_gamma   90.00
#
_symmetry.space_group_name_H-M   'P 1'
#
loop_
_entity.id
_entity.type
_entity.pdbx_description
1 polymer ?
#
loop_
_entity_poly.entity_id
_entity_poly.type
_entity_poly.pdbx_seq_one_letter_code
_entity_poly.pdbx_strand_id
1 'polypeptide(L)'
;MALVNKIIPFSCIDGPGNRTSIFFQGCNFKCSYCHNPETINKCVNCGKCVAVCPVNALEIKDKKVVWNDKKCVSCDACIRECKHLSTPKTKDYSVDELFEEIKQVAPFIEGITVSGGEATLNADFLTDLFRKVKDELGLTCFVDTNGSIDLSQYEEFV
;
A
#
# COMPACT_ATOMS: atom_id res chain seq x y z
N MET A 1 -4.25 8.65 -8.78
CA MET A 1 -3.55 7.34 -8.77
C MET A 1 -2.58 7.29 -7.62
N ALA A 2 -2.59 6.20 -6.86
CA ALA A 2 -1.65 5.97 -5.75
C ALA A 2 -1.00 4.58 -5.87
N LEU A 3 0.28 4.49 -5.50
CA LEU A 3 1.04 3.27 -5.58
C LEU A 3 0.86 2.46 -4.29
N VAL A 4 0.19 1.31 -4.39
CA VAL A 4 -0.11 0.40 -3.28
C VAL A 4 0.85 -0.78 -3.31
N ASN A 5 1.44 -1.08 -2.16
CA ASN A 5 2.33 -2.22 -1.93
C ASN A 5 1.54 -3.50 -1.66
N LYS A 6 0.59 -3.40 -0.72
CA LYS A 6 -0.14 -4.56 -0.21
C LYS A 6 -1.53 -4.16 0.26
N ILE A 7 -2.48 -5.05 0.07
CA ILE A 7 -3.81 -4.99 0.69
C ILE A 7 -3.99 -6.26 1.50
N ILE A 8 -4.34 -6.12 2.77
CA ILE A 8 -4.73 -7.22 3.66
C ILE A 8 -6.24 -7.09 3.85
N PRO A 9 -7.03 -7.98 3.26
CA PRO A 9 -8.49 -7.85 3.28
C PRO A 9 -9.10 -7.88 4.68
N PHE A 10 -8.49 -8.63 5.60
CA PHE A 10 -8.96 -8.81 6.96
C PHE A 10 -7.79 -8.71 7.95
N SER A 11 -7.83 -7.70 8.82
CA SER A 11 -6.85 -7.48 9.87
C SER A 11 -7.55 -7.04 11.16
N CYS A 12 -7.16 -7.67 12.27
CA CYS A 12 -7.62 -7.32 13.62
C CYS A 12 -6.53 -6.64 14.45
N ILE A 13 -5.42 -6.26 13.83
CA ILE A 13 -4.27 -5.65 14.53
C ILE A 13 -3.99 -4.20 14.07
N ASP A 14 -4.61 -3.78 12.97
CA ASP A 14 -4.39 -2.45 12.39
C ASP A 14 -5.52 -1.47 12.76
N GLY A 15 -5.97 -1.52 14.01
CA GLY A 15 -7.05 -0.70 14.56
C GLY A 15 -8.18 -1.52 15.16
N PRO A 16 -9.20 -0.88 15.75
CA PRO A 16 -10.33 -1.58 16.38
C PRO A 16 -11.21 -2.25 15.32
N GLY A 17 -11.68 -3.45 15.68
CA GLY A 17 -12.51 -4.29 14.83
C GLY A 17 -11.75 -5.00 13.72
N ASN A 18 -12.49 -5.62 12.78
CA ASN A 18 -11.91 -6.23 11.59
C ASN A 18 -11.82 -5.19 10.48
N ARG A 19 -10.65 -5.00 9.88
CA ARG A 19 -10.38 -3.91 8.94
C ARG A 19 -9.64 -4.38 7.70
N THR A 20 -9.84 -3.71 6.58
CA THR A 20 -8.94 -3.87 5.45
C THR A 20 -7.76 -2.92 5.62
N SER A 21 -6.54 -3.49 5.66
CA SER A 21 -5.31 -2.70 5.78
C SER A 21 -4.66 -2.49 4.42
N ILE A 22 -4.40 -1.24 4.06
CA ILE A 22 -3.87 -0.82 2.76
C ILE A 22 -2.51 -0.16 2.97
N PHE A 23 -1.46 -0.75 2.41
CA PHE A 23 -0.09 -0.29 2.57
C PHE A 23 0.38 0.44 1.31
N PHE A 24 0.63 1.74 1.45
CA PHE A 24 1.12 2.59 0.35
C PHE A 24 2.63 2.50 0.20
N GLN A 25 3.12 2.76 -1.01
CA GLN A 25 4.55 2.79 -1.33
C GLN A 25 5.07 4.22 -1.37
N GLY A 26 6.17 4.46 -0.68
CA GLY A 26 6.85 5.74 -0.55
C GLY A 26 6.75 6.29 0.87
N CYS A 27 7.87 6.74 1.42
CA CYS A 27 7.96 7.38 2.72
C CYS A 27 8.99 8.50 2.66
N ASN A 28 8.73 9.59 3.36
CA ASN A 28 9.66 10.71 3.51
C ASN A 28 10.58 10.55 4.73
N PHE A 29 10.38 9.48 5.54
CA PHE A 29 11.25 9.12 6.67
C PHE A 29 12.02 7.83 6.40
N LYS A 30 13.09 7.64 7.17
CA LYS A 30 13.89 6.42 7.17
C LYS A 30 14.19 6.04 8.62
N CYS A 31 13.16 5.59 9.32
CA CYS A 31 13.26 5.20 10.73
C CYS A 31 14.16 3.97 10.89
N SER A 32 15.03 3.98 11.89
CA SER A 32 15.93 2.85 12.19
C SER A 32 15.18 1.58 12.63
N TYR A 33 13.95 1.73 13.11
CA TYR A 33 13.05 0.66 13.56
C TYR A 33 11.85 0.46 12.61
N CYS A 34 11.98 0.82 11.34
CA CYS A 34 10.89 0.69 10.37
C CYS A 34 10.44 -0.76 10.24
N HIS A 35 9.14 -1.00 10.39
CA HIS A 35 8.53 -2.33 10.32
C HIS A 35 8.38 -2.83 8.88
N ASN A 36 8.24 -1.90 7.92
CA ASN A 36 8.04 -2.18 6.49
C ASN A 36 9.07 -1.43 5.63
N PRO A 37 10.38 -1.71 5.78
CA PRO A 37 11.43 -0.94 5.11
C PRO A 37 11.36 -1.00 3.59
N GLU A 38 10.74 -2.02 3.02
CA GLU A 38 10.49 -2.15 1.58
C GLU A 38 9.49 -1.15 1.03
N THR A 39 8.75 -0.45 1.90
CA THR A 39 7.80 0.59 1.49
C THR A 39 8.42 2.00 1.43
N ILE A 40 9.68 2.17 1.88
CA ILE A 40 10.30 3.50 1.98
C ILE A 40 10.48 4.13 0.60
N ASN A 41 11.09 3.43 -0.34
CA ASN A 41 11.41 3.98 -1.66
C ASN A 41 10.61 3.32 -2.78
N LYS A 42 10.38 4.05 -3.87
CA LYS A 42 9.84 3.49 -5.11
C LYS A 42 10.91 2.64 -5.82
N CYS A 43 10.48 1.62 -6.55
CA CYS A 43 11.37 0.74 -7.29
C CYS A 43 12.17 1.54 -8.34
N VAL A 44 13.51 1.39 -8.32
CA VAL A 44 14.41 2.03 -9.29
C VAL A 44 14.63 1.18 -10.57
N ASN A 45 13.92 0.07 -10.69
CA ASN A 45 13.98 -0.81 -11.86
C ASN A 45 15.37 -1.39 -12.18
N CYS A 46 16.23 -1.58 -11.18
CA CYS A 46 17.59 -2.11 -11.40
C CYS A 46 17.64 -3.59 -11.82
N GLY A 47 16.53 -4.34 -11.71
CA GLY A 47 16.37 -5.71 -12.19
C GLY A 47 17.01 -6.80 -11.33
N LYS A 48 17.76 -6.47 -10.26
CA LYS A 48 18.47 -7.49 -9.43
C LYS A 48 17.54 -8.53 -8.84
N CYS A 49 16.34 -8.11 -8.44
CA CYS A 49 15.32 -8.99 -7.87
C CYS A 49 14.74 -10.01 -8.86
N VAL A 50 14.87 -9.78 -10.17
CA VAL A 50 14.39 -10.72 -11.19
C VAL A 50 15.18 -12.02 -11.15
N ALA A 51 16.50 -11.93 -10.99
CA ALA A 51 17.39 -13.11 -10.97
C ALA A 51 17.17 -14.03 -9.76
N VAL A 52 16.64 -13.50 -8.65
CA VAL A 52 16.41 -14.27 -7.42
C VAL A 52 14.97 -14.75 -7.25
N CYS A 53 14.12 -14.50 -8.21
CA CYS A 53 12.71 -14.92 -8.15
C CYS A 53 12.58 -16.42 -8.50
N PRO A 54 12.24 -17.30 -7.53
CA PRO A 54 12.26 -18.75 -7.75
C PRO A 54 11.18 -19.25 -8.71
N VAL A 55 10.13 -18.43 -8.93
CA VAL A 55 8.98 -18.78 -9.77
C VAL A 55 8.83 -17.88 -10.99
N ASN A 56 9.87 -17.09 -11.31
CA ASN A 56 9.84 -16.15 -12.44
C ASN A 56 8.59 -15.25 -12.46
N ALA A 57 8.17 -14.78 -11.29
CA ALA A 57 7.08 -13.82 -11.15
C ALA A 57 7.50 -12.37 -11.43
N LEU A 58 8.79 -12.14 -11.67
CA LEU A 58 9.36 -10.83 -12.01
C LEU A 58 10.05 -10.93 -13.37
N GLU A 59 9.85 -9.92 -14.20
CA GLU A 59 10.50 -9.81 -15.51
C GLU A 59 10.84 -8.33 -15.79
N ILE A 60 11.76 -8.10 -16.73
CA ILE A 60 12.05 -6.75 -17.22
C ILE A 60 11.31 -6.57 -18.54
N LYS A 61 10.39 -5.59 -18.58
CA LYS A 61 9.69 -5.12 -19.78
C LYS A 61 9.86 -3.61 -19.90
N ASP A 62 10.23 -3.15 -21.05
CA ASP A 62 10.40 -1.71 -21.35
C ASP A 62 11.24 -0.97 -20.28
N LYS A 63 12.36 -1.57 -19.85
CA LYS A 63 13.26 -1.08 -18.80
C LYS A 63 12.61 -0.96 -17.41
N LYS A 64 11.44 -1.56 -17.19
CA LYS A 64 10.75 -1.63 -15.89
C LYS A 64 10.71 -3.06 -15.40
N VAL A 65 10.82 -3.22 -14.09
CA VAL A 65 10.56 -4.50 -13.43
C VAL A 65 9.05 -4.65 -13.28
N VAL A 66 8.50 -5.68 -13.92
CA VAL A 66 7.07 -6.00 -13.90
C VAL A 66 6.86 -7.21 -13.01
N TRP A 67 5.87 -7.12 -12.14
CA TRP A 67 5.48 -8.19 -11.23
C TRP A 67 4.17 -8.86 -11.68
N ASN A 68 4.18 -10.18 -11.69
CA ASN A 68 3.01 -11.01 -11.93
C ASN A 68 2.55 -11.61 -10.59
N ASP A 69 1.49 -11.06 -10.03
CA ASP A 69 0.90 -11.46 -8.75
C ASP A 69 0.41 -12.92 -8.75
N LYS A 70 -0.15 -13.39 -9.87
CA LYS A 70 -0.68 -14.77 -10.04
C LYS A 70 0.41 -15.83 -10.00
N LYS A 71 1.65 -15.47 -10.37
CA LYS A 71 2.81 -16.38 -10.27
C LYS A 71 3.53 -16.26 -8.92
N CYS A 72 3.30 -15.17 -8.19
CA CYS A 72 4.05 -14.87 -6.99
C CYS A 72 3.65 -15.79 -5.83
N VAL A 73 4.64 -16.43 -5.19
CA VAL A 73 4.45 -17.27 -4.00
C VAL A 73 4.77 -16.54 -2.70
N SER A 74 4.88 -15.23 -2.72
CA SER A 74 5.12 -14.36 -1.55
C SER A 74 6.34 -14.75 -0.69
N CYS A 75 7.39 -15.27 -1.30
CA CYS A 75 8.62 -15.73 -0.60
C CYS A 75 9.54 -14.58 -0.16
N ASP A 76 9.30 -13.35 -0.59
CA ASP A 76 10.03 -12.11 -0.30
C ASP A 76 11.53 -12.11 -0.67
N ALA A 77 12.00 -13.05 -1.49
CA ALA A 77 13.38 -13.06 -1.99
C ALA A 77 13.75 -11.74 -2.70
N CYS A 78 12.83 -11.17 -3.46
CA CYS A 78 13.00 -9.88 -4.14
C CYS A 78 13.18 -8.70 -3.17
N ILE A 79 12.50 -8.72 -2.01
CA ILE A 79 12.62 -7.70 -0.97
C ILE A 79 13.98 -7.84 -0.27
N ARG A 80 14.38 -9.05 0.09
CA ARG A 80 15.68 -9.31 0.74
C ARG A 80 16.88 -8.95 -0.14
N GLU A 81 16.77 -9.12 -1.47
CA GLU A 81 17.80 -8.73 -2.43
C GLU A 81 17.87 -7.20 -2.65
N CYS A 82 16.78 -6.49 -2.37
CA CYS A 82 16.67 -5.07 -2.71
C CYS A 82 17.49 -4.18 -1.77
N LYS A 83 18.58 -3.59 -2.29
CA LYS A 83 19.41 -2.62 -1.54
C LYS A 83 18.81 -1.21 -1.48
N HIS A 84 17.69 -1.00 -2.16
CA HIS A 84 17.07 0.31 -2.28
C HIS A 84 15.90 0.52 -1.29
N LEU A 85 15.69 -0.38 -0.32
CA LEU A 85 14.54 -0.33 0.61
C LEU A 85 13.23 -0.14 -0.16
N SER A 86 13.00 -1.01 -1.13
CA SER A 86 11.88 -0.95 -2.08
C SER A 86 11.43 -2.35 -2.48
N THR A 87 10.30 -2.43 -3.15
CA THR A 87 9.80 -3.66 -3.75
C THR A 87 9.24 -3.41 -5.14
N PRO A 88 9.35 -4.36 -6.07
CA PRO A 88 8.64 -4.31 -7.34
C PRO A 88 7.18 -4.78 -7.23
N LYS A 89 6.78 -5.32 -6.08
CA LYS A 89 5.42 -5.83 -5.84
C LYS A 89 4.45 -4.70 -5.49
N THR A 90 4.26 -3.80 -6.43
CA THR A 90 3.37 -2.64 -6.28
C THR A 90 2.40 -2.56 -7.44
N LYS A 91 1.24 -1.99 -7.19
CA LYS A 91 0.21 -1.72 -8.19
C LYS A 91 -0.30 -0.28 -8.04
N ASP A 92 -0.43 0.41 -9.17
CA ASP A 92 -1.11 1.72 -9.20
C ASP A 92 -2.62 1.50 -9.14
N TYR A 93 -3.28 2.26 -8.26
CA TYR A 93 -4.74 2.26 -8.12
C TYR A 93 -5.29 3.66 -8.35
N SER A 94 -6.41 3.76 -9.05
CA SER A 94 -7.32 4.88 -8.94
C SER A 94 -8.17 4.75 -7.68
N VAL A 95 -8.86 5.83 -7.28
CA VAL A 95 -9.80 5.80 -6.14
C VAL A 95 -10.88 4.75 -6.39
N ASP A 96 -11.44 4.72 -7.60
CA ASP A 96 -12.50 3.78 -7.95
C ASP A 96 -12.05 2.32 -7.92
N GLU A 97 -10.86 2.02 -8.48
CA GLU A 97 -10.32 0.66 -8.43
C GLU A 97 -10.10 0.18 -7.00
N LEU A 98 -9.52 1.02 -6.14
CA LEU A 98 -9.28 0.66 -4.74
C LEU A 98 -10.59 0.56 -3.95
N PHE A 99 -11.56 1.41 -4.24
CA PHE A 99 -12.89 1.35 -3.65
C PHE A 99 -13.61 0.03 -4.01
N GLU A 100 -13.57 -0.42 -5.26
CA GLU A 100 -14.18 -1.68 -5.67
C GLU A 100 -13.53 -2.90 -4.98
N GLU A 101 -12.21 -2.88 -4.72
CA GLU A 101 -11.55 -3.91 -3.91
C GLU A 101 -12.09 -3.92 -2.46
N ILE A 102 -12.23 -2.74 -1.84
CA ILE A 102 -12.78 -2.61 -0.48
C ILE A 102 -14.24 -3.09 -0.43
N LYS A 103 -15.04 -2.71 -1.42
CA LYS A 103 -16.47 -3.04 -1.51
C LYS A 103 -16.74 -4.54 -1.52
N GLN A 104 -15.84 -5.34 -2.11
CA GLN A 104 -15.97 -6.80 -2.14
C GLN A 104 -15.96 -7.42 -0.74
N VAL A 105 -15.27 -6.79 0.21
CA VAL A 105 -15.12 -7.29 1.58
C VAL A 105 -15.89 -6.46 2.61
N ALA A 106 -16.54 -5.38 2.19
CA ALA A 106 -17.27 -4.44 3.05
C ALA A 106 -18.26 -5.11 4.04
N PRO A 107 -19.01 -6.17 3.67
CA PRO A 107 -19.91 -6.84 4.62
C PRO A 107 -19.23 -7.52 5.81
N PHE A 108 -17.91 -7.68 5.76
CA PHE A 108 -17.13 -8.44 6.75
C PHE A 108 -16.18 -7.57 7.58
N ILE A 109 -16.15 -6.26 7.34
CA ILE A 109 -15.22 -5.32 7.98
C ILE A 109 -15.96 -4.15 8.63
N GLU A 110 -15.34 -3.53 9.63
CA GLU A 110 -15.84 -2.34 10.32
C GLU A 110 -15.20 -1.05 9.77
N GLY A 111 -14.20 -1.20 8.93
CA GLY A 111 -13.51 -0.06 8.33
C GLY A 111 -12.27 -0.43 7.54
N ILE A 112 -11.56 0.60 7.13
CA ILE A 112 -10.24 0.47 6.50
C ILE A 112 -9.18 1.16 7.35
N THR A 113 -7.94 0.70 7.24
CA THR A 113 -6.76 1.39 7.78
C THR A 113 -5.76 1.58 6.66
N VAL A 114 -5.31 2.80 6.45
CA VAL A 114 -4.22 3.11 5.50
C VAL A 114 -2.91 3.29 6.24
N SER A 115 -1.87 2.66 5.73
CA SER A 115 -0.54 2.58 6.34
C SER A 115 0.53 2.41 5.24
N GLY A 116 1.66 1.78 5.55
CA GLY A 116 2.70 1.41 4.58
C GLY A 116 3.98 2.18 4.76
N GLY A 117 4.39 2.97 3.77
CA GLY A 117 5.41 4.00 3.89
C GLY A 117 4.86 5.17 4.71
N GLU A 118 4.52 6.27 4.02
CA GLU A 118 3.72 7.34 4.62
C GLU A 118 2.47 7.56 3.76
N ALA A 119 1.33 7.10 4.27
CA ALA A 119 0.07 7.13 3.52
C ALA A 119 -0.36 8.56 3.18
N THR A 120 -0.12 9.53 4.09
CA THR A 120 -0.54 10.92 3.95
C THR A 120 0.23 11.72 2.89
N LEU A 121 1.31 11.15 2.32
CA LEU A 121 1.90 11.70 1.07
C LEU A 121 0.93 11.65 -0.11
N ASN A 122 -0.17 10.90 0.02
CA ASN A 122 -1.26 10.80 -0.96
C ASN A 122 -2.55 11.43 -0.40
N ALA A 123 -2.47 12.53 0.36
CA ALA A 123 -3.62 13.09 1.10
C ALA A 123 -4.83 13.38 0.22
N ASP A 124 -4.66 13.97 -0.97
CA ASP A 124 -5.77 14.22 -1.91
C ASP A 124 -6.46 12.92 -2.33
N PHE A 125 -5.67 11.90 -2.66
CA PHE A 125 -6.21 10.57 -3.00
C PHE A 125 -6.97 9.94 -1.84
N LEU A 126 -6.43 10.05 -0.63
CA LEU A 126 -7.05 9.51 0.58
C LEU A 126 -8.34 10.25 0.93
N THR A 127 -8.40 11.57 0.74
CA THR A 127 -9.61 12.38 0.94
C THR A 127 -10.75 11.84 0.08
N ASP A 128 -10.51 11.66 -1.22
CA ASP A 128 -11.51 11.15 -2.14
C ASP A 128 -11.92 9.70 -1.80
N LEU A 129 -10.96 8.85 -1.45
CA LEU A 129 -11.22 7.47 -1.04
C LEU A 129 -12.06 7.40 0.24
N PHE A 130 -11.68 8.18 1.27
CA PHE A 130 -12.35 8.15 2.57
C PHE A 130 -13.78 8.67 2.48
N ARG A 131 -14.00 9.76 1.72
CA ARG A 131 -15.36 10.26 1.46
C ARG A 131 -16.21 9.15 0.85
N LYS A 132 -15.73 8.51 -0.20
CA LYS A 132 -16.46 7.45 -0.89
C LYS A 132 -16.72 6.23 0.01
N VAL A 133 -15.73 5.82 0.82
CA VAL A 133 -15.87 4.70 1.76
C VAL A 133 -16.85 5.01 2.89
N LYS A 134 -16.81 6.23 3.46
CA LYS A 134 -17.76 6.67 4.49
C LYS A 134 -19.18 6.80 3.94
N ASP A 135 -19.34 7.47 2.80
CA ASP A 135 -20.66 7.81 2.25
C ASP A 135 -21.38 6.60 1.65
N GLU A 136 -20.66 5.74 0.92
CA GLU A 136 -21.29 4.64 0.20
C GLU A 136 -21.31 3.32 0.99
N LEU A 137 -20.35 3.10 1.89
CA LEU A 137 -20.24 1.83 2.63
C LEU A 137 -20.50 1.99 4.14
N GLY A 138 -20.54 3.22 4.67
CA GLY A 138 -20.72 3.48 6.11
C GLY A 138 -19.56 2.98 6.97
N LEU A 139 -18.37 2.77 6.39
CA LEU A 139 -17.21 2.21 7.06
C LEU A 139 -16.33 3.31 7.67
N THR A 140 -15.63 2.98 8.77
CA THR A 140 -14.67 3.89 9.40
C THR A 140 -13.32 3.88 8.66
N CYS A 141 -12.63 5.04 8.65
CA CYS A 141 -11.31 5.17 8.02
C CYS A 141 -10.27 5.56 9.06
N PHE A 142 -9.18 4.80 9.15
CA PHE A 142 -8.04 5.07 10.03
C PHE A 142 -6.77 5.27 9.24
N VAL A 143 -5.86 6.07 9.80
CA VAL A 143 -4.58 6.42 9.19
C VAL A 143 -3.46 6.17 10.18
N ASP A 144 -2.51 5.32 9.80
CA ASP A 144 -1.20 5.26 10.44
C ASP A 144 -0.28 6.24 9.73
N THR A 145 0.22 7.23 10.46
CA THR A 145 1.05 8.29 9.89
C THR A 145 2.23 8.65 10.79
N ASN A 146 3.32 9.07 10.18
CA ASN A 146 4.46 9.65 10.88
C ASN A 146 4.24 11.13 11.28
N GLY A 147 3.10 11.70 10.93
CA GLY A 147 2.70 13.06 11.30
C GLY A 147 3.46 14.18 10.57
N SER A 148 4.14 13.87 9.48
CA SER A 148 4.96 14.86 8.74
C SER A 148 4.16 15.77 7.83
N ILE A 149 2.93 15.41 7.50
CA ILE A 149 2.04 16.17 6.62
C ILE A 149 1.01 16.89 7.47
N ASP A 150 0.82 18.18 7.22
CA ASP A 150 -0.27 18.95 7.82
C ASP A 150 -1.60 18.54 7.19
N LEU A 151 -2.43 17.87 7.97
CA LEU A 151 -3.75 17.38 7.55
C LEU A 151 -4.89 18.34 7.91
N SER A 152 -4.62 19.48 8.55
CA SER A 152 -5.64 20.44 9.00
C SER A 152 -6.49 21.04 7.87
N GLN A 153 -5.98 20.98 6.63
CA GLN A 153 -6.69 21.46 5.44
C GLN A 153 -7.58 20.38 4.79
N TYR A 154 -7.60 19.16 5.33
CA TYR A 154 -8.36 18.04 4.79
C TYR A 154 -9.45 17.63 5.78
N GLU A 155 -10.69 18.02 5.53
CA GLU A 155 -11.83 17.76 6.43
C GLU A 155 -12.06 16.28 6.73
N GLU A 156 -11.73 15.40 5.81
CA GLU A 156 -11.92 13.94 5.95
C GLU A 156 -11.00 13.29 7.01
N PHE A 157 -9.98 14.00 7.48
CA PHE A 157 -9.01 13.52 8.48
C PHE A 157 -9.27 14.08 9.88
N VAL A 158 -10.25 14.98 10.06
CA VAL A 158 -10.55 15.66 11.32
C VAL A 158 -11.74 15.03 12.04
#